data_4275bb4d84cb2c46a4b2a5fe527aa74e
#
_entry.id   4275bb4d84cb2c46a4b2a5fe527aa74e
#
_cell.length_a   1.000
_cell.length_b   1.000
_cell.length_c   1.000
_cell.angle_alpha   90.00
_cell.angle_beta   90.00
_cell.angle_gamma   90.00
#
_symmetry.space_group_name_H-M   'P 1'
#
loop_
_entity.id
_entity.type
_entity.pdbx_description
1 polymer ?
#
loop_
_entity_poly.entity_id
_entity_poly.type
_entity_poly.pdbx_seq_one_letter_code
_entity_poly.pdbx_strand_id
1 'polypeptide(L)'
;MKKYFNLTLIILALLLCLSLAACADGGDSTVTPEEDNTQSERVAIHTVALDVDAKDIADCVNDLTAKIGEYGGFVGNVSRDYTGDGEMYRAYLALRAPTEKMDELVAYVEDTYDVTYKREESTDITTRYNVTLERKGMLEEKRAELEKLLDNVEISASEKITVINEIATVKGEIAEIERRVAECEEDMRYSEIKLNIYQPAGFWETFIPMFIFFILPLGAAIISIWRATVKRNRAVRARREQEAKAAEAARMAENNSQMH
;
A
#
# COMPACT_ATOMS: atom_id res chain seq x y z
N MET A 1 -16.53 -43.95 20.99
CA MET A 1 -16.47 -42.46 20.96
C MET A 1 -15.04 -41.92 20.85
N LYS A 2 -14.03 -42.51 21.52
CA LYS A 2 -12.62 -42.01 21.40
C LYS A 2 -12.02 -42.09 19.99
N LYS A 3 -12.39 -43.02 19.12
CA LYS A 3 -11.84 -43.15 17.76
C LYS A 3 -12.26 -42.00 16.81
N TYR A 4 -13.46 -41.48 16.93
CA TYR A 4 -13.94 -40.39 16.07
C TYR A 4 -13.46 -39.02 16.54
N PHE A 5 -13.21 -38.88 17.85
CA PHE A 5 -12.62 -37.64 18.39
C PHE A 5 -11.18 -37.42 17.90
N ASN A 6 -10.39 -38.50 17.84
CA ASN A 6 -9.03 -38.44 17.31
C ASN A 6 -9.02 -38.17 15.80
N LEU A 7 -9.99 -38.69 15.04
CA LEU A 7 -10.08 -38.45 13.60
C LEU A 7 -10.44 -37.00 13.28
N THR A 8 -11.36 -36.39 14.03
CA THR A 8 -11.72 -34.98 13.87
C THR A 8 -10.57 -34.03 14.26
N LEU A 9 -9.78 -34.39 15.26
CA LEU A 9 -8.60 -33.62 15.67
C LEU A 9 -7.49 -33.68 14.62
N ILE A 10 -7.31 -34.84 13.98
CA ILE A 10 -6.33 -35.01 12.88
C ILE A 10 -6.75 -34.22 11.64
N ILE A 11 -8.03 -34.22 11.27
CA ILE A 11 -8.55 -33.45 10.13
C ILE A 11 -8.43 -31.95 10.39
N LEU A 12 -8.68 -31.48 11.61
CA LEU A 12 -8.52 -30.08 11.99
C LEU A 12 -7.05 -29.65 11.95
N ALA A 13 -6.13 -30.49 12.40
CA ALA A 13 -4.69 -30.25 12.33
C ALA A 13 -4.18 -30.22 10.87
N LEU A 14 -4.71 -31.09 10.01
CA LEU A 14 -4.35 -31.14 8.59
C LEU A 14 -4.84 -29.90 7.82
N LEU A 15 -6.04 -29.40 8.13
CA LEU A 15 -6.57 -28.14 7.59
C LEU A 15 -5.76 -26.93 8.05
N LEU A 16 -5.26 -26.94 9.29
CA LEU A 16 -4.40 -25.87 9.80
C LEU A 16 -3.02 -25.87 9.13
N CYS A 17 -2.46 -27.05 8.81
CA CYS A 17 -1.18 -27.17 8.11
C CYS A 17 -1.27 -26.76 6.63
N LEU A 18 -2.42 -26.95 5.97
CA LEU A 18 -2.61 -26.54 4.55
C LEU A 18 -2.66 -25.02 4.37
N SER A 19 -3.05 -24.27 5.41
CA SER A 19 -3.09 -22.80 5.34
C SER A 19 -1.72 -22.12 5.47
N LEU A 20 -0.68 -22.84 5.91
CA LEU A 20 0.69 -22.33 6.08
C LEU A 20 1.60 -22.58 4.87
N ALA A 21 1.15 -23.34 3.86
CA ALA A 21 1.99 -23.71 2.69
C ALA A 21 1.86 -22.75 1.49
N ALA A 22 1.10 -21.65 1.59
CA ALA A 22 0.83 -20.75 0.46
C ALA A 22 1.74 -19.51 0.37
N CYS A 23 2.81 -19.42 1.15
CA CYS A 23 3.76 -18.30 1.11
C CYS A 23 5.21 -18.79 0.99
N ALA A 24 5.56 -19.42 -0.15
CA ALA A 24 6.95 -19.64 -0.52
C ALA A 24 7.05 -19.81 -2.04
N ASP A 25 6.97 -18.71 -2.77
CA ASP A 25 7.62 -18.62 -4.09
C ASP A 25 7.90 -17.12 -4.36
N GLY A 26 9.08 -16.68 -3.95
CA GLY A 26 9.70 -15.41 -4.25
C GLY A 26 10.97 -15.68 -5.03
N GLY A 27 10.87 -15.79 -6.35
CA GLY A 27 12.00 -15.93 -7.24
C GLY A 27 12.89 -14.68 -7.16
N ASP A 28 14.05 -14.85 -6.57
CA ASP A 28 15.17 -13.92 -6.57
C ASP A 28 15.76 -13.87 -7.99
N SER A 29 15.43 -12.78 -8.73
CA SER A 29 16.11 -12.42 -9.96
C SER A 29 17.09 -11.30 -9.65
N THR A 30 18.23 -11.65 -9.08
CA THR A 30 19.40 -10.76 -9.03
C THR A 30 19.92 -10.52 -10.45
N VAL A 31 19.42 -9.48 -11.09
CA VAL A 31 20.10 -8.86 -12.23
C VAL A 31 21.15 -7.93 -11.65
N THR A 32 22.40 -8.39 -11.69
CA THR A 32 23.57 -7.55 -11.43
C THR A 32 23.70 -6.58 -12.60
N PRO A 33 23.61 -5.25 -12.40
CA PRO A 33 23.97 -4.30 -13.45
C PRO A 33 25.49 -4.33 -13.63
N GLU A 34 25.94 -4.60 -14.85
CA GLU A 34 27.33 -4.30 -15.24
C GLU A 34 27.56 -2.79 -15.02
N GLU A 35 28.46 -2.46 -14.11
CA GLU A 35 29.00 -1.12 -13.94
C GLU A 35 29.82 -0.77 -15.19
N ASP A 36 29.18 -0.12 -16.15
CA ASP A 36 29.89 0.64 -17.18
C ASP A 36 30.42 1.94 -16.56
N ASN A 37 31.71 1.91 -16.26
CA ASN A 37 32.43 2.95 -15.51
C ASN A 37 32.79 4.14 -16.41
N THR A 38 31.79 4.74 -17.06
CA THR A 38 31.86 6.07 -17.63
C THR A 38 31.12 7.01 -16.71
N GLN A 39 31.83 7.64 -15.76
CA GLN A 39 31.35 8.72 -14.92
C GLN A 39 31.02 9.97 -15.77
N SER A 40 29.99 9.92 -16.59
CA SER A 40 29.19 11.11 -16.84
C SER A 40 28.31 11.29 -15.60
N GLU A 41 28.32 12.45 -15.01
CA GLU A 41 27.50 12.82 -13.86
C GLU A 41 26.04 12.47 -14.18
N ARG A 42 25.55 11.33 -13.63
CA ARG A 42 24.20 10.84 -13.90
C ARG A 42 23.23 11.72 -13.14
N VAL A 43 22.25 12.19 -13.87
CA VAL A 43 21.17 13.01 -13.34
C VAL A 43 19.96 12.10 -13.09
N ALA A 44 19.60 11.92 -11.83
CA ALA A 44 18.47 11.08 -11.44
C ALA A 44 17.48 11.84 -10.56
N ILE A 45 16.21 11.54 -10.74
CA ILE A 45 15.11 11.99 -9.87
C ILE A 45 14.73 10.84 -8.95
N HIS A 46 14.68 11.11 -7.66
CA HIS A 46 14.30 10.14 -6.65
C HIS A 46 12.89 10.40 -6.12
N THR A 47 12.08 9.33 -6.06
CA THR A 47 10.72 9.37 -5.51
C THR A 47 10.54 8.19 -4.56
N VAL A 48 10.00 8.44 -3.37
CA VAL A 48 9.63 7.41 -2.41
C VAL A 48 8.14 7.48 -2.14
N ALA A 49 7.45 6.35 -2.24
CA ALA A 49 6.04 6.22 -1.88
C ALA A 49 5.91 5.36 -0.64
N LEU A 50 5.17 5.85 0.35
CA LEU A 50 4.93 5.19 1.63
C LEU A 50 3.43 5.16 1.93
N ASP A 51 2.94 4.00 2.37
CA ASP A 51 1.62 3.88 2.99
C ASP A 51 1.83 3.75 4.50
N VAL A 52 1.18 4.61 5.24
CA VAL A 52 1.38 4.80 6.68
C VAL A 52 0.06 4.61 7.41
N ASP A 53 0.07 3.75 8.43
CA ASP A 53 -1.05 3.61 9.35
C ASP A 53 -0.86 4.53 10.56
N ALA A 54 -1.77 5.50 10.74
CA ALA A 54 -1.75 6.44 11.85
C ALA A 54 -3.06 6.42 12.63
N LYS A 55 -2.98 6.38 13.97
CA LYS A 55 -4.16 6.43 14.84
C LYS A 55 -4.90 7.76 14.75
N ASP A 56 -4.15 8.84 14.61
CA ASP A 56 -4.65 10.19 14.35
C ASP A 56 -3.96 10.72 13.08
N ILE A 57 -4.74 10.81 12.00
CA ILE A 57 -4.23 11.27 10.71
C ILE A 57 -3.88 12.75 10.76
N ALA A 58 -4.66 13.56 11.50
CA ALA A 58 -4.42 15.00 11.57
C ALA A 58 -3.12 15.32 12.29
N ASP A 59 -2.85 14.64 13.40
CA ASP A 59 -1.62 14.78 14.14
C ASP A 59 -0.41 14.32 13.31
N CYS A 60 -0.53 13.18 12.60
CA CYS A 60 0.51 12.68 11.71
C CYS A 60 0.84 13.67 10.58
N VAL A 61 -0.18 14.25 9.91
CA VAL A 61 0.02 15.25 8.86
C VAL A 61 0.69 16.52 9.42
N ASN A 62 0.30 16.97 10.61
CA ASN A 62 0.88 18.15 11.24
C ASN A 62 2.33 17.91 11.64
N ASP A 63 2.64 16.75 12.22
CA ASP A 63 4.00 16.37 12.61
C ASP A 63 4.91 16.30 11.38
N LEU A 64 4.51 15.58 10.33
CA LEU A 64 5.29 15.47 9.10
C LEU A 64 5.46 16.81 8.39
N THR A 65 4.44 17.68 8.45
CA THR A 65 4.52 19.05 7.92
C THR A 65 5.53 19.91 8.68
N ALA A 66 5.59 19.77 9.99
CA ALA A 66 6.60 20.47 10.81
C ALA A 66 8.00 19.88 10.54
N LYS A 67 8.10 18.57 10.49
CA LYS A 67 9.36 17.86 10.34
C LYS A 67 10.04 18.14 9.00
N ILE A 68 9.31 18.17 7.88
CA ILE A 68 9.89 18.51 6.59
C ILE A 68 10.56 19.89 6.58
N GLY A 69 10.02 20.86 7.33
CA GLY A 69 10.62 22.18 7.48
C GLY A 69 11.98 22.14 8.19
N GLU A 70 12.15 21.27 9.19
CA GLU A 70 13.42 21.08 9.89
C GLU A 70 14.52 20.52 8.96
N TYR A 71 14.15 19.69 7.99
CA TYR A 71 15.06 19.16 6.99
C TYR A 71 15.31 20.12 5.81
N GLY A 72 14.72 21.33 5.83
CA GLY A 72 14.89 22.33 4.78
C GLY A 72 14.08 22.04 3.50
N GLY A 73 13.09 21.16 3.61
CA GLY A 73 12.13 20.85 2.59
C GLY A 73 10.81 21.63 2.72
N PHE A 74 9.84 21.26 1.92
CA PHE A 74 8.50 21.87 1.94
C PHE A 74 7.41 20.88 1.54
N VAL A 75 6.16 21.25 1.84
CA VAL A 75 4.99 20.47 1.46
C VAL A 75 4.57 20.88 0.05
N GLY A 76 4.63 19.92 -0.89
CA GLY A 76 4.22 20.13 -2.28
C GLY A 76 2.70 20.06 -2.45
N ASN A 77 2.06 19.06 -1.86
CA ASN A 77 0.60 18.89 -1.92
C ASN A 77 0.07 18.22 -0.66
N VAL A 78 -1.14 18.61 -0.25
CA VAL A 78 -1.92 17.98 0.82
C VAL A 78 -3.34 17.78 0.35
N SER A 79 -3.84 16.55 0.42
CA SER A 79 -5.26 16.23 0.26
C SER A 79 -5.76 15.50 1.50
N ARG A 80 -6.98 15.81 1.93
CA ARG A 80 -7.61 15.19 3.10
C ARG A 80 -9.01 14.75 2.73
N ASP A 81 -9.31 13.48 3.00
CA ASP A 81 -10.60 12.88 2.74
C ASP A 81 -11.35 12.67 4.06
N TYR A 82 -12.61 13.09 4.09
CA TYR A 82 -13.47 13.05 5.27
C TYR A 82 -14.68 12.16 5.02
N THR A 83 -15.14 11.47 6.07
CA THR A 83 -16.41 10.76 6.08
C THR A 83 -17.59 11.75 6.11
N GLY A 84 -18.83 11.26 5.91
CA GLY A 84 -20.02 12.12 5.91
C GLY A 84 -20.33 12.78 7.26
N ASP A 85 -19.77 12.27 8.36
CA ASP A 85 -19.83 12.79 9.72
C ASP A 85 -18.65 13.71 10.08
N GLY A 86 -17.74 13.93 9.15
CA GLY A 86 -16.64 14.90 9.28
C GLY A 86 -15.36 14.34 9.88
N GLU A 87 -15.24 13.02 10.08
CA GLU A 87 -14.01 12.39 10.51
C GLU A 87 -13.06 12.18 9.31
N MET A 88 -11.76 12.46 9.51
CA MET A 88 -10.73 12.24 8.50
C MET A 88 -10.36 10.76 8.49
N TYR A 89 -10.57 10.06 7.36
CA TYR A 89 -10.24 8.65 7.22
C TYR A 89 -9.03 8.37 6.35
N ARG A 90 -8.58 9.37 5.58
CA ARG A 90 -7.39 9.29 4.75
C ARG A 90 -6.80 10.67 4.51
N ALA A 91 -5.46 10.75 4.42
CA ALA A 91 -4.76 11.91 3.91
C ALA A 91 -3.69 11.49 2.90
N TYR A 92 -3.50 12.32 1.89
CA TYR A 92 -2.37 12.25 0.98
C TYR A 92 -1.46 13.45 1.21
N LEU A 93 -0.17 13.19 1.38
CA LEU A 93 0.83 14.22 1.63
C LEU A 93 2.02 13.99 0.70
N ALA A 94 2.32 14.96 -0.15
CA ALA A 94 3.54 14.99 -0.96
C ALA A 94 4.54 15.96 -0.34
N LEU A 95 5.66 15.44 0.12
CA LEU A 95 6.77 16.20 0.68
C LEU A 95 7.89 16.33 -0.34
N ARG A 96 8.51 17.50 -0.41
CA ARG A 96 9.71 17.77 -1.19
C ARG A 96 10.86 17.97 -0.22
N ALA A 97 11.73 16.98 -0.11
CA ALA A 97 12.91 16.99 0.75
C ALA A 97 14.18 17.23 -0.10
N PRO A 98 15.18 17.99 0.39
CA PRO A 98 16.49 18.00 -0.25
C PRO A 98 16.97 16.58 -0.46
N THR A 99 17.46 16.26 -1.66
CA THR A 99 17.82 14.87 -2.04
C THR A 99 18.80 14.24 -1.05
N GLU A 100 19.72 15.01 -0.49
CA GLU A 100 20.69 14.58 0.53
C GLU A 100 20.05 14.21 1.88
N LYS A 101 18.82 14.67 2.13
CA LYS A 101 18.08 14.49 3.38
C LYS A 101 16.89 13.55 3.27
N MET A 102 16.64 13.03 2.08
CA MET A 102 15.51 12.15 1.81
C MET A 102 15.54 10.90 2.71
N ASP A 103 16.69 10.22 2.77
CA ASP A 103 16.85 8.98 3.54
C ASP A 103 16.65 9.19 5.03
N GLU A 104 17.14 10.33 5.57
CA GLU A 104 16.94 10.69 6.97
C GLU A 104 15.45 10.92 7.30
N LEU A 105 14.71 11.57 6.37
CA LEU A 105 13.28 11.79 6.56
C LEU A 105 12.47 10.50 6.41
N VAL A 106 12.82 9.63 5.45
CA VAL A 106 12.20 8.32 5.29
C VAL A 106 12.42 7.47 6.54
N ALA A 107 13.65 7.41 7.06
CA ALA A 107 13.95 6.71 8.31
C ALA A 107 13.15 7.26 9.50
N TYR A 108 12.99 8.58 9.61
CA TYR A 108 12.13 9.18 10.62
C TYR A 108 10.68 8.70 10.54
N VAL A 109 10.12 8.61 9.32
CA VAL A 109 8.75 8.12 9.11
C VAL A 109 8.64 6.65 9.53
N GLU A 110 9.61 5.81 9.13
CA GLU A 110 9.65 4.38 9.46
C GLU A 110 9.82 4.13 10.97
N ASP A 111 10.56 4.96 11.66
CA ASP A 111 10.78 4.85 13.11
C ASP A 111 9.58 5.35 13.93
N THR A 112 8.83 6.32 13.41
CA THR A 112 7.77 7.00 14.17
C THR A 112 6.39 6.39 13.90
N TYR A 113 6.15 5.89 12.69
CA TYR A 113 4.85 5.40 12.22
C TYR A 113 4.93 3.96 11.72
N ASP A 114 3.78 3.28 11.67
CA ASP A 114 3.66 1.94 11.10
C ASP A 114 3.56 2.04 9.56
N VAL A 115 4.69 1.78 8.89
CA VAL A 115 4.78 1.82 7.42
C VAL A 115 4.40 0.45 6.87
N THR A 116 3.25 0.37 6.21
CA THR A 116 2.70 -0.88 5.65
C THR A 116 3.18 -1.17 4.23
N TYR A 117 3.60 -0.14 3.51
CA TYR A 117 4.14 -0.25 2.15
C TYR A 117 5.22 0.80 1.91
N LYS A 118 6.30 0.39 1.21
CA LYS A 118 7.39 1.28 0.76
C LYS A 118 7.77 0.93 -0.67
N ARG A 119 7.87 1.94 -1.50
CA ARG A 119 8.40 1.83 -2.88
C ARG A 119 9.35 2.98 -3.12
N GLU A 120 10.55 2.65 -3.55
CA GLU A 120 11.57 3.61 -3.98
C GLU A 120 11.69 3.53 -5.50
N GLU A 121 11.76 4.67 -6.15
CA GLU A 121 11.92 4.79 -7.60
C GLU A 121 12.99 5.84 -7.90
N SER A 122 13.97 5.45 -8.71
CA SER A 122 15.00 6.35 -9.23
C SER A 122 14.93 6.38 -10.75
N THR A 123 14.70 7.54 -11.32
CA THR A 123 14.58 7.72 -12.77
C THR A 123 15.76 8.52 -13.30
N ASP A 124 16.60 7.88 -14.12
CA ASP A 124 17.69 8.56 -14.83
C ASP A 124 17.12 9.46 -15.92
N ILE A 125 17.39 10.75 -15.82
CA ILE A 125 16.95 11.77 -16.78
C ILE A 125 18.12 12.42 -17.52
N THR A 126 19.34 11.89 -17.38
CA THR A 126 20.57 12.47 -17.95
C THR A 126 20.43 12.81 -19.42
N THR A 127 19.99 11.83 -20.22
CA THR A 127 19.82 12.03 -21.67
C THR A 127 18.77 13.10 -21.97
N ARG A 128 17.62 13.07 -21.30
CA ARG A 128 16.54 14.04 -21.50
C ARG A 128 16.97 15.46 -21.13
N TYR A 129 17.69 15.61 -20.03
CA TYR A 129 18.20 16.89 -19.55
C TYR A 129 19.23 17.47 -20.54
N ASN A 130 20.21 16.68 -20.95
CA ASN A 130 21.25 17.10 -21.89
C ASN A 130 20.69 17.51 -23.25
N VAL A 131 19.75 16.70 -23.81
CA VAL A 131 19.07 17.05 -25.09
C VAL A 131 18.28 18.35 -24.96
N THR A 132 17.70 18.63 -23.81
CA THR A 132 16.99 19.89 -23.57
C THR A 132 17.94 21.09 -23.53
N LEU A 133 19.11 20.92 -22.88
CA LEU A 133 20.17 21.97 -22.87
C LEU A 133 20.75 22.22 -24.26
N GLU A 134 21.02 21.16 -25.03
CA GLU A 134 21.51 21.31 -26.43
C GLU A 134 20.50 22.07 -27.30
N ARG A 135 19.20 21.74 -27.18
CA ARG A 135 18.15 22.45 -27.89
C ARG A 135 18.07 23.92 -27.50
N LYS A 136 18.26 24.24 -26.20
CA LYS A 136 18.37 25.63 -25.75
C LYS A 136 19.51 26.37 -26.49
N GLY A 137 20.69 25.74 -26.49
CA GLY A 137 21.85 26.30 -27.17
C GLY A 137 21.58 26.59 -28.66
N MET A 138 21.02 25.62 -29.40
CA MET A 138 20.66 25.81 -30.82
C MET A 138 19.67 26.96 -31.05
N LEU A 139 18.69 27.15 -30.18
CA LEU A 139 17.73 28.25 -30.29
C LEU A 139 18.36 29.60 -29.94
N GLU A 140 19.28 29.64 -28.98
CA GLU A 140 20.04 30.84 -28.66
C GLU A 140 20.96 31.26 -29.82
N GLU A 141 21.61 30.31 -30.50
CA GLU A 141 22.38 30.55 -31.73
C GLU A 141 21.47 31.07 -32.84
N LYS A 142 20.34 30.41 -33.11
CA LYS A 142 19.35 30.86 -34.10
C LYS A 142 18.89 32.27 -33.80
N ARG A 143 18.60 32.62 -32.56
CA ARG A 143 18.23 33.98 -32.16
C ARG A 143 19.33 34.98 -32.48
N ALA A 144 20.57 34.65 -32.14
CA ALA A 144 21.73 35.52 -32.40
C ALA A 144 21.96 35.76 -33.90
N GLU A 145 21.74 34.73 -34.75
CA GLU A 145 21.81 34.86 -36.20
C GLU A 145 20.70 35.76 -36.75
N LEU A 146 19.47 35.61 -36.28
CA LEU A 146 18.34 36.45 -36.66
C LEU A 146 18.54 37.91 -36.21
N GLU A 147 19.10 38.15 -35.03
CA GLU A 147 19.42 39.48 -34.53
C GLU A 147 20.50 40.14 -35.40
N LYS A 148 21.54 39.41 -35.88
CA LYS A 148 22.53 39.89 -36.83
C LYS A 148 21.91 40.25 -38.18
N LEU A 149 20.89 39.52 -38.66
CA LEU A 149 20.17 39.85 -39.88
C LEU A 149 19.43 41.20 -39.78
N LEU A 150 18.89 41.56 -38.61
CA LEU A 150 18.24 42.86 -38.40
C LEU A 150 19.19 44.03 -38.51
N ASP A 151 20.46 43.85 -38.16
CA ASP A 151 21.48 44.88 -38.25
C ASP A 151 21.96 45.07 -39.69
N ASN A 152 21.61 44.18 -40.62
CA ASN A 152 21.95 44.31 -42.01
C ASN A 152 21.13 45.44 -42.69
N VAL A 153 21.80 46.40 -43.25
CA VAL A 153 21.21 47.61 -43.91
C VAL A 153 20.49 47.22 -45.20
N GLU A 154 20.85 46.12 -45.84
CA GLU A 154 20.41 45.77 -47.22
C GLU A 154 19.03 45.11 -47.25
N ILE A 155 18.46 44.60 -46.06
CA ILE A 155 17.18 44.01 -46.07
C ILE A 155 16.01 44.99 -46.05
N SER A 156 14.93 44.63 -46.75
CA SER A 156 13.74 45.48 -46.88
C SER A 156 12.98 45.60 -45.57
N ALA A 157 12.11 46.60 -45.42
CA ALA A 157 11.27 46.80 -44.27
C ALA A 157 10.33 45.61 -44.02
N SER A 158 9.83 44.95 -45.07
CA SER A 158 8.98 43.75 -44.96
C SER A 158 9.75 42.56 -44.42
N GLU A 159 10.98 42.35 -44.87
CA GLU A 159 11.86 41.30 -44.37
C GLU A 159 12.23 41.53 -42.91
N LYS A 160 12.49 42.77 -42.50
CA LYS A 160 12.73 43.13 -41.09
C LYS A 160 11.56 42.74 -40.20
N ILE A 161 10.32 43.00 -40.61
CA ILE A 161 9.13 42.61 -39.86
C ILE A 161 9.06 41.08 -39.71
N THR A 162 9.37 40.31 -40.76
CA THR A 162 9.40 38.86 -40.73
C THR A 162 10.45 38.33 -39.73
N VAL A 163 11.66 38.88 -39.77
CA VAL A 163 12.74 38.52 -38.83
C VAL A 163 12.37 38.87 -37.40
N ILE A 164 11.75 40.03 -37.15
CA ILE A 164 11.28 40.40 -35.80
C ILE A 164 10.24 39.39 -35.26
N ASN A 165 9.30 38.97 -36.10
CA ASN A 165 8.30 37.97 -35.72
C ASN A 165 8.95 36.61 -35.42
N GLU A 166 9.95 36.20 -36.23
CA GLU A 166 10.69 34.96 -36.00
C GLU A 166 11.49 35.03 -34.68
N ILE A 167 12.15 36.16 -34.40
CA ILE A 167 12.84 36.37 -33.12
C ILE A 167 11.87 36.28 -31.94
N ALA A 168 10.66 36.82 -32.05
CA ALA A 168 9.65 36.72 -31.00
C ALA A 168 9.23 35.28 -30.79
N THR A 169 9.07 34.48 -31.85
CA THR A 169 8.76 33.04 -31.75
C THR A 169 9.90 32.28 -31.09
N VAL A 170 11.14 32.48 -31.51
CA VAL A 170 12.32 31.81 -30.92
C VAL A 170 12.49 32.18 -29.45
N LYS A 171 12.26 33.43 -29.07
CA LYS A 171 12.27 33.84 -27.64
C LYS A 171 11.21 33.12 -26.82
N GLY A 172 10.02 32.91 -27.39
CA GLY A 172 8.98 32.12 -26.74
C GLY A 172 9.38 30.63 -26.52
N GLU A 173 10.03 30.05 -27.55
CA GLU A 173 10.53 28.66 -27.42
C GLU A 173 11.67 28.55 -26.40
N ILE A 174 12.60 29.52 -26.35
CA ILE A 174 13.65 29.55 -25.32
C ILE A 174 13.05 29.62 -23.92
N ALA A 175 12.10 30.52 -23.70
CA ALA A 175 11.44 30.66 -22.40
C ALA A 175 10.74 29.35 -21.92
N GLU A 176 10.11 28.64 -22.87
CA GLU A 176 9.51 27.34 -22.57
C GLU A 176 10.56 26.26 -22.19
N ILE A 177 11.69 26.24 -22.90
CA ILE A 177 12.79 25.31 -22.58
C ILE A 177 13.43 25.68 -21.25
N GLU A 178 13.65 26.97 -20.98
CA GLU A 178 14.17 27.43 -19.67
C GLU A 178 13.29 27.00 -18.50
N ARG A 179 11.97 27.10 -18.68
CA ARG A 179 11.02 26.59 -17.68
C ARG A 179 11.20 25.09 -17.43
N ARG A 180 11.34 24.27 -18.50
CA ARG A 180 11.56 22.83 -18.40
C ARG A 180 12.89 22.47 -17.74
N VAL A 181 13.95 23.23 -18.04
CA VAL A 181 15.25 23.03 -17.38
C VAL A 181 15.13 23.34 -15.89
N ALA A 182 14.49 24.45 -15.53
CA ALA A 182 14.29 24.81 -14.12
C ALA A 182 13.48 23.78 -13.36
N GLU A 183 12.43 23.20 -13.97
CA GLU A 183 11.65 22.09 -13.39
C GLU A 183 12.52 20.85 -13.16
N CYS A 184 13.36 20.46 -14.13
CA CYS A 184 14.29 19.34 -13.95
C CYS A 184 15.32 19.62 -12.84
N GLU A 185 15.86 20.85 -12.77
CA GLU A 185 16.82 21.24 -11.73
C GLU A 185 16.19 21.25 -10.33
N GLU A 186 14.90 21.61 -10.22
CA GLU A 186 14.15 21.52 -8.98
C GLU A 186 13.94 20.07 -8.57
N ASP A 187 13.53 19.20 -9.51
CA ASP A 187 13.33 17.76 -9.27
C ASP A 187 14.65 17.04 -8.91
N MET A 188 15.79 17.50 -9.38
CA MET A 188 17.11 17.01 -8.98
C MET A 188 17.50 17.43 -7.56
N ARG A 189 17.14 18.66 -7.19
CA ARG A 189 17.47 19.24 -5.89
C ARG A 189 16.60 18.69 -4.78
N TYR A 190 15.32 18.41 -5.10
CA TYR A 190 14.31 17.94 -4.14
C TYR A 190 13.72 16.62 -4.59
N SER A 191 13.95 15.60 -3.79
CA SER A 191 13.27 14.31 -3.94
C SER A 191 11.82 14.38 -3.43
N GLU A 192 10.93 13.63 -4.07
CA GLU A 192 9.52 13.59 -3.70
C GLU A 192 9.23 12.39 -2.81
N ILE A 193 8.61 12.64 -1.64
CA ILE A 193 8.11 11.61 -0.74
C ILE A 193 6.59 11.68 -0.73
N LYS A 194 5.94 10.65 -1.27
CA LYS A 194 4.49 10.50 -1.34
C LYS A 194 4.00 9.64 -0.20
N LEU A 195 3.21 10.21 0.69
CA LEU A 195 2.64 9.50 1.82
C LEU A 195 1.14 9.37 1.64
N ASN A 196 0.64 8.14 1.72
CA ASN A 196 -0.77 7.85 1.91
C ASN A 196 -0.95 7.47 3.38
N ILE A 197 -1.70 8.26 4.12
CA ILE A 197 -1.91 8.07 5.55
C ILE A 197 -3.32 7.56 5.75
N TYR A 198 -3.44 6.40 6.39
CA TYR A 198 -4.71 5.74 6.65
C TYR A 198 -4.92 5.57 8.15
N GLN A 199 -6.19 5.50 8.54
CA GLN A 199 -6.53 5.04 9.88
C GLN A 199 -6.50 3.51 9.89
N PRO A 200 -5.77 2.86 10.82
CA PRO A 200 -5.74 1.40 10.89
C PRO A 200 -7.16 0.85 11.09
N ALA A 201 -7.51 -0.18 10.33
CA ALA A 201 -8.82 -0.82 10.46
C ALA A 201 -9.05 -1.24 11.91
N GLY A 202 -10.15 -0.80 12.51
CA GLY A 202 -10.48 -1.10 13.91
C GLY A 202 -10.56 -2.62 14.11
N PHE A 203 -10.08 -3.10 15.26
CA PHE A 203 -10.16 -4.51 15.66
C PHE A 203 -11.54 -5.13 15.39
N TRP A 204 -12.60 -4.36 15.65
CA TRP A 204 -13.98 -4.81 15.45
C TRP A 204 -14.38 -4.97 13.99
N GLU A 205 -13.88 -4.16 13.08
CA GLU A 205 -14.17 -4.26 11.64
C GLU A 205 -13.60 -5.54 11.03
N THR A 206 -12.45 -5.99 11.51
CA THR A 206 -11.82 -7.24 11.07
C THR A 206 -12.43 -8.46 11.76
N PHE A 207 -12.78 -8.36 13.06
CA PHE A 207 -13.25 -9.48 13.84
C PHE A 207 -14.74 -9.79 13.67
N ILE A 208 -15.61 -8.78 13.44
CA ILE A 208 -17.05 -9.02 13.28
C ILE A 208 -17.36 -9.98 12.12
N PRO A 209 -16.86 -9.80 10.89
CA PRO A 209 -17.13 -10.74 9.82
C PRO A 209 -16.54 -12.13 10.11
N MET A 210 -15.35 -12.22 10.67
CA MET A 210 -14.75 -13.49 11.06
C MET A 210 -15.59 -14.22 12.14
N PHE A 211 -16.11 -13.49 13.13
CA PHE A 211 -16.97 -14.05 14.18
C PHE A 211 -18.29 -14.57 13.59
N ILE A 212 -18.95 -13.81 12.74
CA ILE A 212 -20.22 -14.20 12.12
C ILE A 212 -20.05 -15.41 11.20
N PHE A 213 -19.05 -15.42 10.35
CA PHE A 213 -18.89 -16.47 9.33
C PHE A 213 -18.26 -17.75 9.83
N PHE A 214 -17.41 -17.72 10.85
CA PHE A 214 -16.66 -18.89 11.31
C PHE A 214 -17.04 -19.35 12.72
N ILE A 215 -17.12 -18.47 13.69
CA ILE A 215 -17.29 -18.86 15.09
C ILE A 215 -18.76 -19.19 15.39
N LEU A 216 -19.69 -18.42 14.89
CA LEU A 216 -21.11 -18.59 15.16
C LEU A 216 -21.68 -19.92 14.59
N PRO A 217 -21.42 -20.30 13.31
CA PRO A 217 -21.88 -21.60 12.82
C PRO A 217 -21.17 -22.78 13.46
N LEU A 218 -19.88 -22.64 13.83
CA LEU A 218 -19.16 -23.68 14.57
C LEU A 218 -19.77 -23.91 15.95
N GLY A 219 -20.12 -22.86 16.67
CA GLY A 219 -20.82 -22.91 17.94
C GLY A 219 -22.20 -23.57 17.81
N ALA A 220 -22.98 -23.23 16.79
CA ALA A 220 -24.28 -23.84 16.52
C ALA A 220 -24.16 -25.35 16.20
N ALA A 221 -23.14 -25.77 15.47
CA ALA A 221 -22.86 -27.17 15.17
C ALA A 221 -22.51 -27.94 16.45
N ILE A 222 -21.66 -27.42 17.31
CA ILE A 222 -21.28 -28.02 18.60
C ILE A 222 -22.51 -28.19 19.49
N ILE A 223 -23.36 -27.16 19.62
CA ILE A 223 -24.59 -27.22 20.42
C ILE A 223 -25.55 -28.27 19.85
N SER A 224 -25.67 -28.36 18.53
CA SER A 224 -26.52 -29.34 17.86
C SER A 224 -26.07 -30.78 18.15
N ILE A 225 -24.76 -31.04 18.06
CA ILE A 225 -24.15 -32.34 18.39
C ILE A 225 -24.37 -32.69 19.89
N TRP A 226 -24.17 -31.71 20.77
CA TRP A 226 -24.38 -31.91 22.19
C TRP A 226 -25.85 -32.25 22.52
N ARG A 227 -26.82 -31.51 21.93
CA ARG A 227 -28.25 -31.81 22.09
C ARG A 227 -28.62 -33.20 21.57
N ALA A 228 -28.07 -33.60 20.42
CA ALA A 228 -28.29 -34.93 19.85
C ALA A 228 -27.73 -36.05 20.77
N THR A 229 -26.54 -35.85 21.33
CA THR A 229 -25.94 -36.82 22.29
C THR A 229 -26.72 -36.92 23.61
N VAL A 230 -27.18 -35.79 24.14
CA VAL A 230 -28.02 -35.79 25.35
C VAL A 230 -29.34 -36.51 25.10
N LYS A 231 -30.02 -36.24 23.97
CA LYS A 231 -31.26 -36.91 23.57
C LYS A 231 -31.06 -38.44 23.42
N ARG A 232 -29.97 -38.85 22.78
CA ARG A 232 -29.62 -40.28 22.60
C ARG A 232 -29.34 -40.97 23.94
N ASN A 233 -28.62 -40.31 24.84
CA ASN A 233 -28.33 -40.87 26.18
C ASN A 233 -29.59 -41.00 27.03
N ARG A 234 -30.54 -40.06 26.96
CA ARG A 234 -31.85 -40.16 27.63
C ARG A 234 -32.67 -41.35 27.10
N ALA A 235 -32.70 -41.53 25.78
CA ALA A 235 -33.40 -42.64 25.15
C ALA A 235 -32.81 -44.02 25.55
N VAL A 236 -31.48 -44.12 25.65
CA VAL A 236 -30.79 -45.34 26.11
C VAL A 236 -31.11 -45.64 27.59
N ARG A 237 -31.12 -44.61 28.44
CA ARG A 237 -31.50 -44.79 29.86
C ARG A 237 -32.94 -45.25 30.00
N ALA A 238 -33.87 -44.62 29.28
CA ALA A 238 -35.29 -45.04 29.32
C ALA A 238 -35.50 -46.47 28.85
N ARG A 239 -34.78 -46.95 27.83
CA ARG A 239 -34.83 -48.38 27.40
C ARG A 239 -34.31 -49.33 28.47
N ARG A 240 -33.19 -49.01 29.11
CA ARG A 240 -32.63 -49.81 30.21
C ARG A 240 -33.58 -49.92 31.42
N GLU A 241 -34.27 -48.82 31.75
CA GLU A 241 -35.27 -48.81 32.82
C GLU A 241 -36.51 -49.68 32.47
N GLN A 242 -36.94 -49.66 31.18
CA GLN A 242 -38.01 -50.54 30.73
C GLN A 242 -37.59 -52.00 30.73
N GLU A 243 -36.38 -52.30 30.25
CA GLU A 243 -35.84 -53.69 30.32
C GLU A 243 -35.69 -54.21 31.80
N ALA A 244 -35.23 -53.32 32.69
CA ALA A 244 -35.13 -53.67 34.12
C ALA A 244 -36.50 -53.98 34.75
N LYS A 245 -37.50 -53.11 34.47
CA LYS A 245 -38.89 -53.35 34.96
C LYS A 245 -39.52 -54.61 34.36
N ALA A 246 -39.26 -54.89 33.07
CA ALA A 246 -39.74 -56.12 32.41
C ALA A 246 -39.08 -57.39 33.04
N ALA A 247 -37.79 -57.36 33.34
CA ALA A 247 -37.08 -58.46 34.00
C ALA A 247 -37.55 -58.67 35.42
N GLU A 248 -37.86 -57.61 36.14
CA GLU A 248 -38.43 -57.73 37.51
C GLU A 248 -39.82 -58.29 37.48
N ALA A 249 -40.68 -57.86 36.54
CA ALA A 249 -42.03 -58.48 36.38
C ALA A 249 -41.96 -59.94 35.99
N ALA A 250 -41.02 -60.37 35.15
CA ALA A 250 -40.79 -61.74 34.75
C ALA A 250 -40.40 -62.62 36.01
N ARG A 251 -39.49 -62.13 36.84
CA ARG A 251 -39.07 -62.77 38.07
C ARG A 251 -40.22 -62.92 39.08
N MET A 252 -41.08 -61.92 39.21
CA MET A 252 -42.27 -62.00 40.07
C MET A 252 -43.30 -63.06 39.56
N ALA A 253 -43.48 -63.10 38.24
CA ALA A 253 -44.35 -64.09 37.60
C ALA A 253 -43.83 -65.52 37.80
N GLU A 254 -42.52 -65.74 37.66
CA GLU A 254 -41.87 -67.03 37.89
C GLU A 254 -41.99 -67.50 39.37
N ASN A 255 -41.76 -66.59 40.32
CA ASN A 255 -41.88 -66.84 41.74
C ASN A 255 -43.33 -67.20 42.15
N ASN A 256 -44.32 -66.55 41.47
CA ASN A 256 -45.76 -66.86 41.76
C ASN A 256 -46.18 -68.19 41.14
N SER A 257 -45.56 -68.65 40.06
CA SER A 257 -45.81 -69.95 39.45
C SER A 257 -45.20 -71.13 40.26
N GLN A 258 -44.21 -70.88 41.09
CA GLN A 258 -43.58 -71.89 41.97
C GLN A 258 -44.29 -72.06 43.30
N MET A 259 -45.25 -71.22 43.70
CA MET A 259 -46.02 -71.26 44.93
C MET A 259 -47.41 -71.94 44.79
N HIS A 260 -47.77 -72.42 43.62
CA HIS A 260 -48.97 -73.21 43.35
C HIS A 260 -48.56 -74.56 42.79
#